data_de617a345bbf64b01d8d4039252e9a95
#
_entry.id   de617a345bbf64b01d8d4039252e9a95
#
_cell.length_a   1.000
_cell.length_b   1.000
_cell.length_c   1.000
_cell.angle_alpha   90.00
_cell.angle_beta   90.00
_cell.angle_gamma   90.00
#
_symmetry.space_group_name_H-M   'P 1'
#
loop_
_entity.id
_entity.type
_entity.pdbx_description
1 polymer ?
#
loop_
_entity_poly.entity_id
_entity_poly.type
_entity_poly.pdbx_seq_one_letter_code
_entity_poly.pdbx_strand_id
1 'polypeptide(L)'
;HATPAMLTVNGQPIAPQRIAAEMQHFPGDQFESSWQQAARALSIRELLLQQARRLALDAIPQAEPQGGIETEEDALIRTLIEREVPPCEAPAEQVRRHYDDHPERFMTPLLHEAEHILVAARRDQADAFAAARAKAEQLHARLQQAPERFAELARAFSDCASGADGGRLGQLGPGETTPPFEAALQCLAPGELSAPLETAYGFHLIRLLRRGEPQRLPFEAVSATIAARLAEQAQRRAIARYIAQLIEQADIQGFTPEPPLR
;
A
#
# COMPACT_ATOMS: atom_id res chain seq x y z
N HIS A 1 28.57 -17.76 29.97
CA HIS A 1 28.08 -16.62 29.18
C HIS A 1 29.28 -15.97 28.53
N ALA A 2 29.46 -16.19 27.22
CA ALA A 2 30.47 -15.43 26.46
C ALA A 2 30.00 -13.97 26.45
N THR A 3 30.85 -13.06 26.89
CA THR A 3 30.65 -11.62 26.72
C THR A 3 30.48 -11.39 25.20
N PRO A 4 29.40 -10.77 24.74
CA PRO A 4 29.25 -10.50 23.29
C PRO A 4 30.48 -9.72 22.84
N ALA A 5 31.11 -10.20 21.76
CA ALA A 5 32.29 -9.51 21.20
C ALA A 5 31.88 -8.07 20.89
N MET A 6 32.74 -7.13 21.31
CA MET A 6 32.48 -5.70 21.11
C MET A 6 32.37 -5.40 19.60
N LEU A 7 31.27 -4.82 19.19
CA LEU A 7 31.08 -4.40 17.79
C LEU A 7 32.05 -3.26 17.49
N THR A 8 32.92 -3.43 16.52
CA THR A 8 33.80 -2.39 16.02
C THR A 8 33.73 -2.25 14.50
N VAL A 9 33.92 -1.02 14.01
CA VAL A 9 33.96 -0.70 12.58
C VAL A 9 35.27 0.06 12.32
N ASN A 10 36.19 -0.55 11.57
CA ASN A 10 37.53 -0.01 11.32
C ASN A 10 38.25 0.41 12.62
N GLY A 11 38.12 -0.42 13.64
CA GLY A 11 38.72 -0.16 14.97
C GLY A 11 37.92 0.81 15.86
N GLN A 12 36.87 1.44 15.37
CA GLN A 12 35.99 2.31 16.19
C GLN A 12 34.92 1.48 16.89
N PRO A 13 34.83 1.51 18.23
CA PRO A 13 33.83 0.73 18.95
C PRO A 13 32.43 1.38 18.87
N ILE A 14 31.41 0.56 18.69
CA ILE A 14 30.02 0.96 18.82
C ILE A 14 29.55 0.63 20.24
N ALA A 15 29.13 1.65 20.97
CA ALA A 15 28.71 1.48 22.36
C ALA A 15 27.50 0.55 22.48
N PRO A 16 27.51 -0.43 23.41
CA PRO A 16 26.36 -1.35 23.59
C PRO A 16 25.02 -0.65 23.85
N GLN A 17 25.08 0.53 24.50
CA GLN A 17 23.89 1.36 24.75
C GLN A 17 23.24 1.87 23.44
N ARG A 18 24.04 2.19 22.42
CA ARG A 18 23.54 2.58 21.09
C ARG A 18 22.88 1.40 20.40
N ILE A 19 23.44 0.19 20.51
CA ILE A 19 22.83 -1.01 19.94
C ILE A 19 21.50 -1.29 20.62
N ALA A 20 21.44 -1.21 21.96
CA ALA A 20 20.20 -1.43 22.71
C ALA A 20 19.11 -0.40 22.37
N ALA A 21 19.48 0.86 22.15
CA ALA A 21 18.55 1.90 21.70
C ALA A 21 18.06 1.63 20.27
N GLU A 22 18.95 1.25 19.36
CA GLU A 22 18.62 0.96 17.96
C GLU A 22 17.72 -0.27 17.81
N MET A 23 17.89 -1.28 18.68
CA MET A 23 17.02 -2.47 18.70
C MET A 23 15.53 -2.16 18.87
N GLN A 24 15.17 -1.02 19.46
CA GLN A 24 13.77 -0.59 19.60
C GLN A 24 13.10 -0.30 18.26
N HIS A 25 13.88 0.01 17.23
CA HIS A 25 13.37 0.22 15.86
C HIS A 25 13.15 -1.10 15.10
N PHE A 26 13.63 -2.22 15.65
CA PHE A 26 13.49 -3.55 15.05
C PHE A 26 12.75 -4.51 16.00
N PRO A 27 11.45 -4.27 16.28
CA PRO A 27 10.69 -5.16 17.15
C PRO A 27 10.59 -6.54 16.51
N GLY A 28 10.99 -7.57 17.21
CA GLY A 28 10.93 -8.97 16.78
C GLY A 28 10.85 -9.91 17.98
N ASP A 29 10.34 -11.12 17.75
CA ASP A 29 10.16 -12.15 18.78
C ASP A 29 11.49 -12.74 19.28
N GLN A 30 12.60 -12.49 18.58
CA GLN A 30 13.92 -13.02 18.91
C GLN A 30 14.93 -11.88 19.10
N PHE A 31 15.51 -11.82 20.29
CA PHE A 31 16.56 -10.85 20.65
C PHE A 31 17.72 -10.85 19.64
N GLU A 32 18.18 -12.02 19.22
CA GLU A 32 19.28 -12.18 18.26
C GLU A 32 19.00 -11.48 16.92
N SER A 33 17.81 -11.63 16.39
CA SER A 33 17.41 -10.99 15.12
C SER A 33 17.37 -9.47 15.24
N SER A 34 16.81 -8.93 16.32
CA SER A 34 16.77 -7.48 16.58
C SER A 34 18.18 -6.91 16.80
N TRP A 35 19.04 -7.67 17.48
CA TRP A 35 20.44 -7.27 17.69
C TRP A 35 21.23 -7.22 16.37
N GLN A 36 21.09 -8.25 15.52
CA GLN A 36 21.76 -8.29 14.21
C GLN A 36 21.32 -7.14 13.30
N GLN A 37 20.06 -6.81 13.29
CA GLN A 37 19.52 -5.69 12.49
C GLN A 37 20.04 -4.35 13.02
N ALA A 38 20.05 -4.14 14.32
CA ALA A 38 20.60 -2.94 14.96
C ALA A 38 22.12 -2.82 14.73
N ALA A 39 22.87 -3.91 14.92
CA ALA A 39 24.31 -3.94 14.67
C ALA A 39 24.63 -3.59 13.22
N ARG A 40 23.86 -4.12 12.27
CA ARG A 40 23.98 -3.80 10.84
C ARG A 40 23.72 -2.33 10.58
N ALA A 41 22.59 -1.80 11.06
CA ALA A 41 22.23 -0.40 10.84
C ALA A 41 23.29 0.56 11.37
N LEU A 42 23.79 0.32 12.59
CA LEU A 42 24.83 1.14 13.21
C LEU A 42 26.19 0.99 12.52
N SER A 43 26.54 -0.21 12.04
CA SER A 43 27.77 -0.42 11.27
C SER A 43 27.75 0.36 9.96
N ILE A 44 26.64 0.31 9.23
CA ILE A 44 26.46 1.08 7.99
C ILE A 44 26.53 2.59 8.28
N ARG A 45 25.84 3.05 9.32
CA ARG A 45 25.86 4.45 9.73
C ARG A 45 27.29 4.91 10.04
N GLU A 46 28.04 4.15 10.81
CA GLU A 46 29.43 4.46 11.17
C GLU A 46 30.33 4.48 9.92
N LEU A 47 30.20 3.52 9.00
CA LEU A 47 30.95 3.52 7.75
C LEU A 47 30.70 4.76 6.92
N LEU A 48 29.44 5.18 6.78
CA LEU A 48 29.08 6.39 6.04
C LEU A 48 29.67 7.63 6.70
N LEU A 49 29.63 7.74 8.02
CA LEU A 49 30.23 8.85 8.77
C LEU A 49 31.74 8.89 8.62
N GLN A 50 32.42 7.74 8.72
CA GLN A 50 33.87 7.65 8.51
C GLN A 50 34.25 8.10 7.10
N GLN A 51 33.47 7.68 6.11
CA GLN A 51 33.68 8.07 4.72
C GLN A 51 33.46 9.58 4.51
N ALA A 52 32.39 10.15 5.09
CA ALA A 52 32.14 11.60 5.03
C ALA A 52 33.28 12.42 5.66
N ARG A 53 33.77 11.97 6.83
CA ARG A 53 34.93 12.59 7.51
C ARG A 53 36.21 12.45 6.68
N ARG A 54 36.46 11.28 6.08
CA ARG A 54 37.63 11.06 5.20
C ARG A 54 37.64 11.98 4.01
N LEU A 55 36.44 12.29 3.47
CA LEU A 55 36.28 13.23 2.36
C LEU A 55 36.19 14.69 2.80
N ALA A 56 36.36 14.97 4.10
CA ALA A 56 36.26 16.30 4.70
C ALA A 56 34.98 17.04 4.26
N LEU A 57 33.82 16.34 4.30
CA LEU A 57 32.56 16.94 3.93
C LEU A 57 32.04 17.86 5.03
N ASP A 58 31.61 19.05 4.62
CA ASP A 58 30.82 19.95 5.46
C ASP A 58 29.34 19.78 5.11
N ALA A 59 28.51 19.67 6.11
CA ALA A 59 27.07 19.51 5.92
C ALA A 59 26.29 20.49 6.79
N ILE A 60 25.25 21.07 6.20
CA ILE A 60 24.35 21.97 6.90
C ILE A 60 23.04 21.19 7.15
N PRO A 61 22.64 20.99 8.44
CA PRO A 61 21.37 20.37 8.75
C PRO A 61 20.17 21.08 8.08
N GLN A 62 19.26 20.32 7.52
CA GLN A 62 18.05 20.79 6.86
C GLN A 62 16.81 20.52 7.71
N ALA A 63 15.74 21.25 7.45
CA ALA A 63 14.45 20.98 8.07
C ALA A 63 13.86 19.67 7.49
N GLU A 64 13.34 18.82 8.37
CA GLU A 64 12.67 17.58 7.97
C GLU A 64 11.20 17.82 7.58
N PRO A 65 10.65 17.08 6.60
CA PRO A 65 9.26 17.25 6.15
C PRO A 65 8.23 17.00 7.25
N GLN A 66 8.58 16.19 8.25
CA GLN A 66 7.70 15.84 9.38
C GLN A 66 7.86 16.79 10.59
N GLY A 67 8.68 17.82 10.45
CA GLY A 67 9.03 18.77 11.51
C GLY A 67 10.27 18.33 12.30
N GLY A 68 11.15 19.28 12.56
CA GLY A 68 12.46 19.05 13.18
C GLY A 68 13.58 19.53 12.28
N ILE A 69 14.80 19.36 12.76
CA ILE A 69 16.03 19.66 12.03
C ILE A 69 16.89 18.39 12.07
N GLU A 70 17.47 18.03 10.93
CA GLU A 70 18.45 16.93 10.84
C GLU A 70 19.51 17.04 11.91
N THR A 71 20.04 15.92 12.39
CA THR A 71 21.26 15.93 13.15
C THR A 71 22.46 16.24 12.23
N GLU A 72 23.57 16.72 12.79
CA GLU A 72 24.82 16.91 12.03
C GLU A 72 25.27 15.63 11.33
N GLU A 73 25.13 14.48 11.99
CA GLU A 73 25.47 13.17 11.42
C GLU A 73 24.56 12.81 10.22
N ASP A 74 23.25 13.07 10.31
CA ASP A 74 22.31 12.78 9.22
C ASP A 74 22.56 13.70 8.01
N ALA A 75 22.86 14.97 8.28
CA ALA A 75 23.26 15.92 7.25
C ALA A 75 24.56 15.51 6.53
N LEU A 76 25.56 14.99 7.27
CA LEU A 76 26.79 14.45 6.69
C LEU A 76 26.53 13.22 5.82
N ILE A 77 25.70 12.30 6.29
CA ILE A 77 25.34 11.10 5.53
C ILE A 77 24.59 11.48 4.26
N ARG A 78 23.59 12.37 4.34
CA ARG A 78 22.87 12.88 3.18
C ARG A 78 23.82 13.50 2.16
N THR A 79 24.71 14.41 2.59
CA THR A 79 25.67 15.07 1.72
C THR A 79 26.65 14.08 1.07
N LEU A 80 27.06 13.05 1.81
CA LEU A 80 27.88 11.96 1.26
C LEU A 80 27.14 11.22 0.15
N ILE A 81 25.90 10.80 0.41
CA ILE A 81 25.11 10.04 -0.57
C ILE A 81 24.83 10.89 -1.82
N GLU A 82 24.46 12.15 -1.67
CA GLU A 82 24.23 13.08 -2.79
C GLU A 82 25.47 13.25 -3.66
N ARG A 83 26.68 13.26 -3.06
CA ARG A 83 27.95 13.39 -3.76
C ARG A 83 28.37 12.11 -4.47
N GLU A 84 28.35 10.97 -3.76
CA GLU A 84 28.90 9.70 -4.25
C GLU A 84 27.90 8.90 -5.12
N VAL A 85 26.62 9.16 -4.93
CA VAL A 85 25.53 8.50 -5.66
C VAL A 85 24.62 9.56 -6.28
N PRO A 86 25.03 10.12 -7.44
CA PRO A 86 24.21 11.13 -8.11
C PRO A 86 22.82 10.59 -8.46
N PRO A 87 21.82 11.48 -8.61
CA PRO A 87 20.46 11.09 -8.95
C PRO A 87 20.42 10.22 -10.20
N CYS A 88 19.69 9.11 -10.11
CA CYS A 88 19.46 8.22 -11.22
C CYS A 88 18.23 8.66 -12.01
N GLU A 89 18.34 8.64 -13.33
CA GLU A 89 17.19 8.82 -14.22
C GLU A 89 16.80 7.48 -14.85
N ALA A 90 15.54 7.35 -15.20
CA ALA A 90 15.05 6.20 -15.95
C ALA A 90 15.10 6.53 -17.46
N PRO A 91 15.86 5.77 -18.27
CA PRO A 91 15.87 5.95 -19.71
C PRO A 91 14.47 5.80 -20.31
N ALA A 92 14.11 6.65 -21.27
CA ALA A 92 12.78 6.64 -21.91
C ALA A 92 12.40 5.25 -22.47
N GLU A 93 13.39 4.53 -23.03
CA GLU A 93 13.20 3.16 -23.53
C GLU A 93 12.81 2.19 -22.40
N GLN A 94 13.42 2.32 -21.22
CA GLN A 94 13.10 1.49 -20.07
C GLN A 94 11.69 1.79 -19.53
N VAL A 95 11.29 3.06 -19.53
CA VAL A 95 9.95 3.50 -19.15
C VAL A 95 8.91 2.91 -20.11
N ARG A 96 9.17 2.99 -21.42
CA ARG A 96 8.29 2.41 -22.44
C ARG A 96 8.18 0.89 -22.31
N ARG A 97 9.32 0.21 -22.17
CA ARG A 97 9.34 -1.25 -21.97
C ARG A 97 8.55 -1.67 -20.72
N HIS A 98 8.72 -0.94 -19.59
CA HIS A 98 7.96 -1.23 -18.37
C HIS A 98 6.44 -1.12 -18.58
N TYR A 99 6.01 -0.11 -19.33
CA TYR A 99 4.60 0.05 -19.69
C TYR A 99 4.10 -1.10 -20.59
N ASP A 100 4.89 -1.52 -21.57
CA ASP A 100 4.49 -2.54 -22.52
C ASP A 100 4.50 -3.96 -21.92
N ASP A 101 5.45 -4.24 -20.99
CA ASP A 101 5.60 -5.53 -20.34
C ASP A 101 4.58 -5.77 -19.20
N HIS A 102 3.93 -4.70 -18.71
CA HIS A 102 3.00 -4.78 -17.56
C HIS A 102 1.65 -4.10 -17.84
N PRO A 103 0.94 -4.49 -18.91
CA PRO A 103 -0.32 -3.84 -19.29
C PRO A 103 -1.38 -3.87 -18.18
N GLU A 104 -1.40 -4.94 -17.36
CA GLU A 104 -2.33 -5.11 -16.24
C GLU A 104 -2.24 -4.03 -15.16
N ARG A 105 -1.08 -3.37 -15.06
CA ARG A 105 -0.85 -2.29 -14.07
C ARG A 105 -1.37 -0.93 -14.49
N PHE A 106 -1.69 -0.81 -15.77
CA PHE A 106 -2.09 0.45 -16.39
C PHE A 106 -3.52 0.39 -16.95
N MET A 107 -4.38 -0.38 -16.30
CA MET A 107 -5.79 -0.45 -16.63
C MET A 107 -6.61 0.51 -15.77
N THR A 108 -7.63 1.09 -16.33
CA THR A 108 -8.67 1.76 -15.54
C THR A 108 -9.34 0.73 -14.62
N PRO A 109 -9.83 1.13 -13.44
CA PRO A 109 -10.56 0.22 -12.58
C PRO A 109 -11.83 -0.27 -13.28
N LEU A 110 -12.25 -1.49 -12.96
CA LEU A 110 -13.55 -2.00 -13.34
C LEU A 110 -14.63 -1.23 -12.58
N LEU A 111 -15.47 -0.50 -13.29
CA LEU A 111 -16.57 0.25 -12.71
C LEU A 111 -17.90 -0.48 -12.96
N HIS A 112 -18.75 -0.47 -11.95
CA HIS A 112 -20.12 -0.97 -12.04
C HIS A 112 -21.08 0.20 -11.85
N GLU A 113 -22.13 0.26 -12.66
CA GLU A 113 -23.28 1.13 -12.42
C GLU A 113 -24.42 0.25 -11.93
N ALA A 114 -24.92 0.54 -10.74
CA ALA A 114 -25.89 -0.32 -10.07
C ALA A 114 -26.96 0.49 -9.33
N GLU A 115 -28.06 -0.18 -9.06
CA GLU A 115 -29.08 0.27 -8.13
C GLU A 115 -29.39 -0.83 -7.13
N HIS A 116 -29.86 -0.46 -5.95
CA HIS A 116 -30.20 -1.42 -4.92
C HIS A 116 -31.40 -1.01 -4.08
N ILE A 117 -32.00 -2.00 -3.42
CA ILE A 117 -32.97 -1.84 -2.34
C ILE A 117 -32.37 -2.49 -1.11
N LEU A 118 -32.26 -1.74 -0.02
CA LEU A 118 -31.83 -2.25 1.29
C LEU A 118 -33.06 -2.44 2.18
N VAL A 119 -33.23 -3.64 2.72
CA VAL A 119 -34.12 -3.91 3.85
C VAL A 119 -33.22 -4.07 5.05
N ALA A 120 -33.12 -3.02 5.85
CA ALA A 120 -32.19 -2.96 6.98
C ALA A 120 -32.63 -3.92 8.11
N ALA A 121 -31.70 -4.67 8.65
CA ALA A 121 -31.91 -5.53 9.80
C ALA A 121 -30.60 -5.88 10.49
N ARG A 122 -30.66 -6.04 11.80
CA ARG A 122 -29.52 -6.47 12.60
C ARG A 122 -29.66 -7.94 12.97
N ARG A 123 -28.57 -8.71 12.85
CA ARG A 123 -28.54 -10.13 13.17
C ARG A 123 -28.86 -10.45 14.63
N ASP A 124 -28.57 -9.52 15.55
CA ASP A 124 -28.86 -9.67 16.98
C ASP A 124 -30.35 -9.54 17.33
N GLN A 125 -31.21 -9.16 16.34
CA GLN A 125 -32.66 -9.03 16.47
C GLN A 125 -33.35 -10.09 15.60
N ALA A 126 -33.40 -11.33 16.06
CA ALA A 126 -33.78 -12.50 15.28
C ALA A 126 -35.14 -12.36 14.56
N ASP A 127 -36.18 -11.86 15.24
CA ASP A 127 -37.52 -11.70 14.64
C ASP A 127 -37.53 -10.62 13.56
N ALA A 128 -36.89 -9.47 13.81
CA ALA A 128 -36.77 -8.39 12.84
C ALA A 128 -35.94 -8.83 11.63
N PHE A 129 -34.87 -9.62 11.87
CA PHE A 129 -34.03 -10.15 10.82
C PHE A 129 -34.77 -11.15 9.92
N ALA A 130 -35.57 -12.04 10.49
CA ALA A 130 -36.41 -12.96 9.74
C ALA A 130 -37.50 -12.22 8.94
N ALA A 131 -38.13 -11.19 9.53
CA ALA A 131 -39.10 -10.35 8.83
C ALA A 131 -38.48 -9.59 7.65
N ALA A 132 -37.26 -9.04 7.82
CA ALA A 132 -36.53 -8.35 6.76
C ALA A 132 -36.16 -9.29 5.60
N ARG A 133 -35.75 -10.51 5.90
CA ARG A 133 -35.52 -11.55 4.88
C ARG A 133 -36.78 -11.81 4.07
N ALA A 134 -37.90 -12.09 4.74
CA ALA A 134 -39.18 -12.36 4.08
C ALA A 134 -39.63 -11.16 3.21
N LYS A 135 -39.45 -9.93 3.69
CA LYS A 135 -39.73 -8.70 2.93
C LYS A 135 -38.84 -8.61 1.67
N ALA A 136 -37.56 -8.88 1.81
CA ALA A 136 -36.63 -8.86 0.66
C ALA A 136 -37.00 -9.93 -0.38
N GLU A 137 -37.38 -11.12 0.04
CA GLU A 137 -37.88 -12.20 -0.85
C GLU A 137 -39.17 -11.78 -1.60
N GLN A 138 -40.10 -11.16 -0.88
CA GLN A 138 -41.33 -10.63 -1.52
C GLN A 138 -41.03 -9.53 -2.55
N LEU A 139 -40.14 -8.60 -2.21
CA LEU A 139 -39.70 -7.55 -3.13
C LEU A 139 -39.00 -8.14 -4.36
N HIS A 140 -38.14 -9.13 -4.16
CA HIS A 140 -37.47 -9.85 -5.23
C HIS A 140 -38.51 -10.51 -6.18
N ALA A 141 -39.48 -11.25 -5.66
CA ALA A 141 -40.52 -11.86 -6.46
C ALA A 141 -41.35 -10.82 -7.28
N ARG A 142 -41.65 -9.67 -6.65
CA ARG A 142 -42.33 -8.55 -7.37
C ARG A 142 -41.47 -7.98 -8.50
N LEU A 143 -40.16 -7.82 -8.26
CA LEU A 143 -39.23 -7.31 -9.28
C LEU A 143 -38.96 -8.31 -10.41
N GLN A 144 -39.05 -9.61 -10.14
CA GLN A 144 -38.97 -10.62 -11.19
C GLN A 144 -40.17 -10.54 -12.13
N GLN A 145 -41.37 -10.17 -11.63
CA GLN A 145 -42.58 -10.02 -12.42
C GLN A 145 -42.67 -8.67 -13.14
N ALA A 146 -42.16 -7.60 -12.53
CA ALA A 146 -42.20 -6.23 -13.01
C ALA A 146 -40.88 -5.48 -12.75
N PRO A 147 -39.82 -5.78 -13.52
CA PRO A 147 -38.47 -5.19 -13.31
C PRO A 147 -38.44 -3.66 -13.43
N GLU A 148 -39.38 -3.09 -14.22
CA GLU A 148 -39.50 -1.64 -14.43
C GLU A 148 -39.90 -0.89 -13.15
N ARG A 149 -40.47 -1.57 -12.17
CA ARG A 149 -40.92 -0.99 -10.90
C ARG A 149 -39.80 -0.82 -9.87
N PHE A 150 -38.56 -1.09 -10.24
CA PHE A 150 -37.43 -1.05 -9.29
C PHE A 150 -37.36 0.29 -8.56
N ALA A 151 -37.38 1.39 -9.31
CA ALA A 151 -37.27 2.72 -8.72
C ALA A 151 -38.48 3.08 -7.82
N GLU A 152 -39.67 2.62 -8.14
CA GLU A 152 -40.87 2.78 -7.31
C GLU A 152 -40.73 2.01 -5.99
N LEU A 153 -40.33 0.73 -6.08
CA LEU A 153 -40.15 -0.12 -4.91
C LEU A 153 -38.96 0.33 -4.04
N ALA A 154 -37.89 0.85 -4.65
CA ALA A 154 -36.78 1.45 -3.91
C ALA A 154 -37.23 2.68 -3.09
N ARG A 155 -38.01 3.58 -3.68
CA ARG A 155 -38.55 4.75 -2.96
C ARG A 155 -39.49 4.36 -1.82
N ALA A 156 -40.26 3.31 -2.02
CA ALA A 156 -41.25 2.88 -1.04
C ALA A 156 -40.69 2.03 0.09
N PHE A 157 -39.64 1.27 -0.16
CA PHE A 157 -39.23 0.18 0.76
C PHE A 157 -37.74 0.14 1.10
N SER A 158 -36.90 0.92 0.41
CA SER A 158 -35.48 0.93 0.72
C SER A 158 -35.18 1.76 1.98
N ASP A 159 -34.43 1.17 2.90
CA ASP A 159 -33.92 1.82 4.09
C ASP A 159 -32.59 2.56 3.83
N CYS A 160 -32.06 2.51 2.59
CA CYS A 160 -30.90 3.28 2.18
C CYS A 160 -31.32 4.66 1.68
N ALA A 161 -30.47 5.68 1.91
CA ALA A 161 -30.71 7.04 1.41
C ALA A 161 -30.87 7.09 -0.12
N SER A 162 -30.22 6.21 -0.86
CA SER A 162 -30.36 6.07 -2.32
C SER A 162 -31.80 5.69 -2.76
N GLY A 163 -32.62 5.18 -1.84
CA GLY A 163 -34.03 4.89 -2.11
C GLY A 163 -34.79 6.09 -2.64
N ALA A 164 -34.50 7.31 -2.15
CA ALA A 164 -35.09 8.56 -2.63
C ALA A 164 -34.82 8.80 -4.13
N ASP A 165 -33.68 8.35 -4.64
CA ASP A 165 -33.28 8.41 -6.06
C ASP A 165 -33.56 7.09 -6.81
N GLY A 166 -34.56 6.34 -6.36
CA GLY A 166 -34.95 5.07 -6.99
C GLY A 166 -33.94 3.95 -6.79
N GLY A 167 -33.09 4.03 -5.79
CA GLY A 167 -32.08 3.03 -5.45
C GLY A 167 -30.75 3.19 -6.18
N ARG A 168 -30.58 4.22 -7.01
CA ARG A 168 -29.37 4.41 -7.81
C ARG A 168 -28.17 4.71 -6.94
N LEU A 169 -27.07 3.99 -7.21
CA LEU A 169 -25.78 4.17 -6.51
C LEU A 169 -24.74 4.93 -7.38
N GLY A 170 -25.06 5.15 -8.66
CA GLY A 170 -24.10 5.70 -9.61
C GLY A 170 -23.01 4.68 -9.97
N GLN A 171 -21.82 5.19 -10.27
CA GLN A 171 -20.66 4.36 -10.57
C GLN A 171 -19.98 3.92 -9.28
N LEU A 172 -19.69 2.64 -9.19
CA LEU A 172 -19.04 1.98 -8.05
C LEU A 172 -17.71 1.39 -8.52
N GLY A 173 -16.64 1.79 -7.85
CA GLY A 173 -15.30 1.24 -8.02
C GLY A 173 -14.98 0.15 -7.00
N PRO A 174 -13.81 -0.51 -7.15
CA PRO A 174 -13.33 -1.48 -6.18
C PRO A 174 -13.20 -0.89 -4.76
N GLY A 175 -13.72 -1.60 -3.76
CA GLY A 175 -13.63 -1.21 -2.34
C GLY A 175 -14.63 -0.15 -1.89
N GLU A 176 -15.53 0.32 -2.74
CA GLU A 176 -16.57 1.32 -2.38
C GLU A 176 -17.81 0.69 -1.75
N THR A 177 -17.93 -0.64 -1.79
CA THR A 177 -19.03 -1.38 -1.20
C THR A 177 -18.52 -2.47 -0.25
N THR A 178 -19.45 -3.13 0.46
CA THR A 178 -19.06 -4.28 1.30
C THR A 178 -18.58 -5.46 0.44
N PRO A 179 -17.65 -6.30 0.93
CA PRO A 179 -17.14 -7.43 0.15
C PRO A 179 -18.22 -8.35 -0.44
N PRO A 180 -19.32 -8.71 0.29
CA PRO A 180 -20.40 -9.49 -0.30
C PRO A 180 -21.13 -8.76 -1.42
N PHE A 181 -21.33 -7.46 -1.30
CA PHE A 181 -21.99 -6.64 -2.33
C PHE A 181 -21.12 -6.54 -3.59
N GLU A 182 -19.82 -6.30 -3.42
CA GLU A 182 -18.87 -6.26 -4.52
C GLU A 182 -18.78 -7.60 -5.26
N ALA A 183 -18.73 -8.71 -4.53
CA ALA A 183 -18.76 -10.04 -5.11
C ALA A 183 -20.03 -10.30 -5.94
N ALA A 184 -21.19 -9.85 -5.46
CA ALA A 184 -22.44 -9.94 -6.21
C ALA A 184 -22.39 -9.13 -7.50
N LEU A 185 -21.86 -7.89 -7.48
CA LEU A 185 -21.71 -7.07 -8.69
C LEU A 185 -20.80 -7.72 -9.74
N GLN A 186 -19.80 -8.47 -9.31
CA GLN A 186 -18.89 -9.17 -10.23
C GLN A 186 -19.58 -10.35 -10.94
N CYS A 187 -20.55 -11.01 -10.26
CA CYS A 187 -21.26 -12.17 -10.80
C CYS A 187 -22.46 -11.81 -11.68
N LEU A 188 -23.13 -10.68 -11.43
CA LEU A 188 -24.34 -10.28 -12.14
C LEU A 188 -24.03 -9.87 -13.57
N ALA A 189 -24.89 -10.25 -14.52
CA ALA A 189 -24.90 -9.68 -15.85
C ALA A 189 -25.61 -8.31 -15.87
N PRO A 190 -25.28 -7.40 -16.83
CA PRO A 190 -26.02 -6.16 -16.97
C PRO A 190 -27.52 -6.40 -17.16
N GLY A 191 -28.34 -5.70 -16.39
CA GLY A 191 -29.80 -5.87 -16.31
C GLY A 191 -30.27 -6.94 -15.34
N GLU A 192 -29.38 -7.78 -14.82
CA GLU A 192 -29.72 -8.86 -13.90
C GLU A 192 -29.96 -8.35 -12.48
N LEU A 193 -30.95 -8.94 -11.80
CA LEU A 193 -31.31 -8.72 -10.42
C LEU A 193 -30.76 -9.86 -9.55
N SER A 194 -30.06 -9.52 -8.49
CA SER A 194 -29.57 -10.51 -7.52
C SER A 194 -30.73 -11.16 -6.74
N ALA A 195 -30.52 -12.38 -6.26
CA ALA A 195 -31.26 -12.87 -5.11
C ALA A 195 -31.02 -11.95 -3.90
N PRO A 196 -31.88 -11.98 -2.85
CA PRO A 196 -31.64 -11.24 -1.63
C PRO A 196 -30.27 -11.57 -1.03
N LEU A 197 -29.39 -10.56 -0.98
CA LEU A 197 -28.02 -10.67 -0.50
C LEU A 197 -27.92 -10.17 0.92
N GLU A 198 -27.45 -11.01 1.83
CA GLU A 198 -27.20 -10.62 3.21
C GLU A 198 -25.86 -9.91 3.38
N THR A 199 -25.89 -8.79 4.10
CA THR A 199 -24.70 -8.04 4.53
C THR A 199 -24.81 -7.66 6.02
N ALA A 200 -23.82 -6.94 6.55
CA ALA A 200 -23.90 -6.42 7.92
C ALA A 200 -25.04 -5.40 8.14
N TYR A 201 -25.60 -4.83 7.07
CA TYR A 201 -26.68 -3.84 7.12
C TYR A 201 -28.08 -4.43 6.99
N GLY A 202 -28.20 -5.69 6.55
CA GLY A 202 -29.45 -6.36 6.27
C GLY A 202 -29.45 -7.05 4.91
N PHE A 203 -30.57 -7.03 4.20
CA PHE A 203 -30.74 -7.68 2.92
C PHE A 203 -30.79 -6.68 1.76
N HIS A 204 -29.98 -6.91 0.76
CA HIS A 204 -29.91 -6.10 -0.45
C HIS A 204 -30.52 -6.86 -1.63
N LEU A 205 -31.28 -6.14 -2.45
CA LEU A 205 -31.60 -6.51 -3.83
C LEU A 205 -30.79 -5.60 -4.73
N ILE A 206 -29.93 -6.18 -5.56
CA ILE A 206 -28.97 -5.44 -6.38
C ILE A 206 -29.29 -5.69 -7.84
N ARG A 207 -29.42 -4.63 -8.64
CA ARG A 207 -29.48 -4.74 -10.09
C ARG A 207 -28.27 -4.06 -10.72
N LEU A 208 -27.49 -4.82 -11.46
CA LEU A 208 -26.41 -4.28 -12.25
C LEU A 208 -26.97 -3.60 -13.49
N LEU A 209 -26.75 -2.31 -13.64
CA LEU A 209 -27.20 -1.56 -14.81
C LEU A 209 -26.20 -1.64 -15.95
N ARG A 210 -24.92 -1.42 -15.62
CA ARG A 210 -23.84 -1.43 -16.59
C ARG A 210 -22.53 -1.84 -15.92
N ARG A 211 -21.69 -2.53 -16.69
CA ARG A 211 -20.31 -2.83 -16.34
C ARG A 211 -19.40 -2.10 -17.30
N GLY A 212 -18.52 -1.25 -16.76
CA GLY A 212 -17.46 -0.62 -17.53
C GLY A 212 -16.40 -1.65 -17.90
N GLU A 213 -15.88 -1.58 -19.10
CA GLU A 213 -14.72 -2.38 -19.48
C GLU A 213 -13.45 -1.66 -19.07
N PRO A 214 -12.51 -2.32 -18.33
CA PRO A 214 -11.23 -1.73 -18.06
C PRO A 214 -10.50 -1.38 -19.36
N GLN A 215 -10.01 -0.16 -19.45
CA GLN A 215 -9.25 0.32 -20.59
C GLN A 215 -7.81 0.59 -20.19
N ARG A 216 -6.88 0.31 -21.09
CA ARG A 216 -5.48 0.63 -20.87
C ARG A 216 -5.27 2.15 -20.89
N LEU A 217 -4.70 2.68 -19.83
CA LEU A 217 -4.33 4.09 -19.74
C LEU A 217 -3.31 4.44 -20.83
N PRO A 218 -3.44 5.58 -21.52
CA PRO A 218 -2.45 6.01 -22.50
C PRO A 218 -1.06 6.15 -21.86
N PHE A 219 -0.02 5.81 -22.61
CA PHE A 219 1.37 5.91 -22.14
C PHE A 219 1.70 7.30 -21.60
N GLU A 220 1.26 8.33 -22.29
CA GLU A 220 1.48 9.74 -21.96
C GLU A 220 0.91 10.11 -20.58
N ALA A 221 -0.18 9.47 -20.19
CA ALA A 221 -0.82 9.70 -18.89
C ALA A 221 -0.04 9.07 -17.70
N VAL A 222 0.75 8.03 -17.96
CA VAL A 222 1.44 7.25 -16.90
C VAL A 222 2.95 7.32 -16.99
N SER A 223 3.51 7.78 -18.08
CA SER A 223 4.96 7.77 -18.36
C SER A 223 5.78 8.48 -17.29
N ALA A 224 5.35 9.64 -16.83
CA ALA A 224 6.04 10.40 -15.79
C ALA A 224 6.06 9.63 -14.44
N THR A 225 4.95 8.99 -14.07
CA THR A 225 4.86 8.18 -12.84
C THR A 225 5.75 6.94 -12.94
N ILE A 226 5.78 6.29 -14.10
CA ILE A 226 6.66 5.13 -14.34
C ILE A 226 8.12 5.57 -14.24
N ALA A 227 8.50 6.67 -14.90
CA ALA A 227 9.86 7.21 -14.89
C ALA A 227 10.33 7.52 -13.46
N ALA A 228 9.52 8.24 -12.69
CA ALA A 228 9.84 8.56 -11.30
C ALA A 228 10.04 7.30 -10.44
N ARG A 229 9.17 6.29 -10.56
CA ARG A 229 9.28 5.04 -9.82
C ARG A 229 10.53 4.23 -10.22
N LEU A 230 10.84 4.15 -11.50
CA LEU A 230 12.04 3.44 -11.98
C LEU A 230 13.32 4.17 -11.56
N ALA A 231 13.34 5.50 -11.62
CA ALA A 231 14.44 6.32 -11.14
C ALA A 231 14.69 6.12 -9.63
N GLU A 232 13.62 6.12 -8.82
CA GLU A 232 13.71 5.83 -7.38
C GLU A 232 14.25 4.43 -7.09
N GLN A 233 13.82 3.42 -7.84
CA GLN A 233 14.35 2.06 -7.71
C GLN A 233 15.84 1.99 -8.10
N ALA A 234 16.23 2.67 -9.18
CA ALA A 234 17.62 2.75 -9.61
C ALA A 234 18.48 3.44 -8.55
N GLN A 235 17.99 4.53 -7.98
CA GLN A 235 18.66 5.27 -6.90
C GLN A 235 18.88 4.39 -5.66
N ARG A 236 17.84 3.68 -5.21
CA ARG A 236 17.96 2.76 -4.06
C ARG A 236 19.01 1.66 -4.32
N ARG A 237 19.03 1.09 -5.52
CA ARG A 237 20.04 0.08 -5.90
C ARG A 237 21.45 0.68 -5.96
N ALA A 238 21.60 1.91 -6.46
CA ALA A 238 22.88 2.58 -6.50
C ALA A 238 23.43 2.86 -5.09
N ILE A 239 22.57 3.35 -4.18
CA ILE A 239 22.93 3.53 -2.77
C ILE A 239 23.31 2.19 -2.12
N ALA A 240 22.52 1.14 -2.34
CA ALA A 240 22.81 -0.19 -1.79
C ALA A 240 24.16 -0.73 -2.28
N ARG A 241 24.50 -0.55 -3.56
CA ARG A 241 25.82 -0.92 -4.11
C ARG A 241 26.95 -0.13 -3.49
N TYR A 242 26.76 1.18 -3.31
CA TYR A 242 27.75 2.02 -2.66
C TYR A 242 28.03 1.58 -1.21
N ILE A 243 26.97 1.30 -0.45
CA ILE A 243 27.08 0.76 0.90
C ILE A 243 27.78 -0.60 0.92
N ALA A 244 27.43 -1.51 -0.04
CA ALA A 244 28.10 -2.81 -0.16
C ALA A 244 29.59 -2.67 -0.40
N GLN A 245 30.03 -1.74 -1.25
CA GLN A 245 31.44 -1.45 -1.49
C GLN A 245 32.16 -0.97 -0.22
N LEU A 246 31.51 -0.12 0.59
CA LEU A 246 32.09 0.32 1.86
C LEU A 246 32.22 -0.84 2.86
N ILE A 247 31.23 -1.74 2.92
CA ILE A 247 31.26 -2.93 3.77
C ILE A 247 32.40 -3.88 3.36
N GLU A 248 32.56 -4.12 2.06
CA GLU A 248 33.62 -5.01 1.52
C GLU A 248 35.05 -4.50 1.86
N GLN A 249 35.22 -3.20 2.00
CA GLN A 249 36.51 -2.57 2.31
C GLN A 249 36.75 -2.38 3.82
N ALA A 250 35.76 -2.67 4.64
CA ALA A 250 35.78 -2.38 6.07
C ALA A 250 36.23 -3.58 6.90
N ASP A 251 36.91 -3.30 8.03
CA ASP A 251 37.12 -4.28 9.10
C ASP A 251 35.99 -4.13 10.13
N ILE A 252 35.03 -5.08 10.08
CA ILE A 252 33.89 -5.15 11.02
C ILE A 252 34.09 -6.37 11.91
N GLN A 253 34.19 -6.16 13.24
CA GLN A 253 34.34 -7.22 14.20
C GLN A 253 33.15 -7.29 15.16
N GLY A 254 32.84 -8.50 15.63
CA GLY A 254 31.69 -8.75 16.52
C GLY A 254 30.36 -9.00 15.79
N PHE A 255 30.32 -8.84 14.47
CA PHE A 255 29.17 -9.06 13.61
C PHE A 255 29.62 -9.33 12.17
N THR A 256 28.94 -10.23 11.46
CA THR A 256 29.17 -10.47 10.03
C THR A 256 28.01 -9.87 9.26
N PRO A 257 28.20 -8.73 8.58
CA PRO A 257 27.11 -8.12 7.81
C PRO A 257 26.80 -8.96 6.57
N GLU A 258 25.55 -9.38 6.44
CA GLU A 258 25.08 -9.90 5.14
C GLU A 258 25.02 -8.76 4.13
N PRO A 259 25.45 -8.97 2.88
CA PRO A 259 25.33 -7.96 1.85
C PRO A 259 23.85 -7.57 1.66
N PRO A 260 23.55 -6.30 1.30
CA PRO A 260 22.18 -5.90 1.01
C PRO A 260 21.64 -6.77 -0.13
N LEU A 261 20.39 -7.22 0.01
CA LEU A 261 19.70 -8.00 -1.00
C LEU A 261 19.78 -7.28 -2.36
N ARG A 262 20.19 -8.02 -3.38
CA ARG A 262 20.40 -7.53 -4.76
C ARG A 262 19.09 -7.08 -5.42
#